data_e857c43d6da2b59efbff6675724a0918
#
_entry.id   e857c43d6da2b59efbff6675724a0918
#
_cell.length_a   1.000
_cell.length_b   1.000
_cell.length_c   1.000
_cell.angle_alpha   90.00
_cell.angle_beta   90.00
_cell.angle_gamma   90.00
#
_symmetry.space_group_name_H-M   'P 1'
#
loop_
_entity.id
_entity.type
_entity.pdbx_description
1 polymer ?
#
loop_
_entity_poly.entity_id
_entity_poly.type
_entity_poly.pdbx_seq_one_letter_code
_entity_poly.pdbx_strand_id
1 'polypeptide(L)'
;MRRKDREMPEAFGWAVADKCEWAVLGLIDANGEVYPVPVTIVREGSRVYFHSAQSGEKVECLRRHPRVSLCCIGDTNRGAFGNFTTEYESAILRGQAAEVTDPEEKQRILRLLCERHTPELMEKFLSEAARSLGRTGVWCIETETITAKRKRYDSAGVELKYQREE
;
A
#
# COMPACT_ATOMS: atom_id res chain seq x y z
N MET A 1 5.83 -0.13 18.90
CA MET A 1 4.35 -0.32 18.86
C MET A 1 3.81 -0.53 20.28
N ARG A 2 2.68 0.09 20.67
CA ARG A 2 2.10 -0.04 22.03
C ARG A 2 1.49 -1.43 22.28
N ARG A 3 0.65 -1.92 21.34
CA ARG A 3 0.00 -3.23 21.43
C ARG A 3 0.87 -4.30 20.78
N LYS A 4 1.94 -4.67 21.50
CA LYS A 4 2.85 -5.74 21.06
C LYS A 4 2.18 -7.11 21.00
N ASP A 5 1.14 -7.31 21.80
CA ASP A 5 0.31 -8.52 21.79
C ASP A 5 -0.49 -8.73 20.50
N ARG A 6 -0.54 -7.74 19.61
CA ARG A 6 -1.16 -7.78 18.27
C ARG A 6 -0.16 -7.56 17.14
N GLU A 7 1.10 -7.45 17.47
CA GLU A 7 2.16 -7.29 16.49
C GLU A 7 2.30 -8.57 15.66
N MET A 8 2.47 -8.42 14.36
CA MET A 8 2.65 -9.52 13.43
C MET A 8 4.02 -9.42 12.78
N PRO A 9 4.59 -10.56 12.34
CA PRO A 9 5.87 -10.58 11.64
C PRO A 9 5.87 -9.74 10.37
N GLU A 10 7.05 -9.36 9.90
CA GLU A 10 7.24 -8.60 8.67
C GLU A 10 6.58 -9.27 7.46
N ALA A 11 6.71 -10.59 7.32
CA ALA A 11 6.09 -11.36 6.24
C ALA A 11 4.56 -11.20 6.19
N PHE A 12 3.90 -11.12 7.36
CA PHE A 12 2.48 -10.82 7.44
C PHE A 12 2.17 -9.40 6.97
N GLY A 13 3.02 -8.43 7.30
CA GLY A 13 2.88 -7.06 6.81
C GLY A 13 2.93 -6.97 5.30
N TRP A 14 3.84 -7.72 4.67
CA TRP A 14 3.92 -7.82 3.22
C TRP A 14 2.69 -8.48 2.62
N ALA A 15 2.18 -9.56 3.23
CA ALA A 15 0.95 -10.20 2.79
C ALA A 15 -0.27 -9.25 2.85
N VAL A 16 -0.33 -8.39 3.88
CA VAL A 16 -1.35 -7.33 3.96
C VAL A 16 -1.19 -6.30 2.84
N ALA A 17 0.03 -5.88 2.53
CA ALA A 17 0.29 -4.96 1.42
C ALA A 17 -0.06 -5.58 0.06
N ASP A 18 0.20 -6.88 -0.12
CA ASP A 18 -0.10 -7.61 -1.35
C ASP A 18 -1.60 -7.80 -1.58
N LYS A 19 -2.41 -7.90 -0.53
CA LYS A 19 -3.86 -8.10 -0.67
C LYS A 19 -4.69 -6.83 -0.52
N CYS A 20 -4.15 -5.74 0.01
CA CYS A 20 -4.94 -4.52 0.20
C CYS A 20 -5.41 -3.97 -1.16
N GLU A 21 -6.68 -3.66 -1.26
CA GLU A 21 -7.28 -3.08 -2.46
C GLU A 21 -6.81 -1.64 -2.66
N TRP A 22 -6.80 -0.88 -1.59
CA TRP A 22 -6.36 0.51 -1.53
C TRP A 22 -5.44 0.74 -0.35
N ALA A 23 -4.32 1.42 -0.61
CA ALA A 23 -3.44 1.91 0.44
C ALA A 23 -3.60 3.42 0.61
N VAL A 24 -3.35 3.93 1.80
CA VAL A 24 -3.32 5.37 2.06
C VAL A 24 -1.88 5.83 2.16
N LEU A 25 -1.47 6.67 1.22
CA LEU A 25 -0.15 7.29 1.18
C LEU A 25 -0.18 8.57 2.00
N GLY A 26 0.55 8.60 3.10
CA GLY A 26 0.73 9.79 3.95
C GLY A 26 1.91 10.63 3.48
N LEU A 27 1.62 11.87 3.14
CA LEU A 27 2.55 12.87 2.61
C LEU A 27 2.58 14.10 3.52
N ILE A 28 3.54 14.99 3.28
CA ILE A 28 3.62 16.32 3.90
C ILE A 28 3.53 17.36 2.78
N ASP A 29 2.62 18.30 2.92
CA ASP A 29 2.41 19.36 1.95
C ASP A 29 3.45 20.51 2.07
N ALA A 30 3.26 21.56 1.28
CA ALA A 30 4.14 22.73 1.26
C ALA A 30 4.14 23.52 2.57
N ASN A 31 3.08 23.41 3.37
CA ASN A 31 2.90 24.10 4.64
C ASN A 31 3.37 23.24 5.84
N GLY A 32 3.81 22.01 5.59
CA GLY A 32 4.17 21.07 6.64
C GLY A 32 2.98 20.27 7.20
N GLU A 33 1.81 20.36 6.55
CA GLU A 33 0.59 19.68 6.96
C GLU A 33 0.54 18.25 6.40
N VAL A 34 -0.16 17.38 7.12
CA VAL A 34 -0.35 15.98 6.71
C VAL A 34 -1.36 15.89 5.57
N TYR A 35 -0.94 15.30 4.46
CA TYR A 35 -1.75 15.12 3.26
C TYR A 35 -1.88 13.62 2.90
N PRO A 36 -2.93 12.92 3.37
CA PRO A 36 -3.18 11.52 3.06
C PRO A 36 -3.95 11.36 1.74
N VAL A 37 -3.48 10.47 0.85
CA VAL A 37 -4.15 10.17 -0.42
C VAL A 37 -4.29 8.67 -0.65
N PRO A 38 -5.44 8.18 -1.15
CA PRO A 38 -5.59 6.78 -1.54
C PRO A 38 -4.82 6.50 -2.83
N VAL A 39 -4.18 5.34 -2.88
CA VAL A 39 -3.44 4.85 -4.05
C VAL A 39 -3.61 3.34 -4.20
N THR A 40 -3.64 2.86 -5.44
CA THR A 40 -3.45 1.45 -5.74
C THR A 40 -1.96 1.17 -5.86
N ILE A 41 -1.52 0.04 -5.36
CA ILE A 41 -0.10 -0.31 -5.29
C ILE A 41 0.19 -1.67 -5.92
N VAL A 42 1.44 -1.88 -6.31
CA VAL A 42 2.02 -3.20 -6.59
C VAL A 42 3.38 -3.28 -5.92
N ARG A 43 3.82 -4.48 -5.57
CA ARG A 43 5.07 -4.69 -4.85
C ARG A 43 5.97 -5.69 -5.56
N GLU A 44 7.28 -5.43 -5.51
CA GLU A 44 8.33 -6.39 -5.83
C GLU A 44 9.41 -6.32 -4.74
N GLY A 45 9.61 -7.40 -4.01
CA GLY A 45 10.53 -7.40 -2.87
C GLY A 45 10.14 -6.37 -1.81
N SER A 46 11.06 -5.46 -1.48
CA SER A 46 10.83 -4.33 -0.57
C SER A 46 10.34 -3.05 -1.25
N ARG A 47 10.21 -3.07 -2.57
CA ARG A 47 9.78 -1.93 -3.38
C ARG A 47 8.28 -1.93 -3.57
N VAL A 48 7.65 -0.81 -3.27
CA VAL A 48 6.22 -0.61 -3.51
C VAL A 48 6.05 0.49 -4.55
N TYR A 49 5.24 0.20 -5.57
CA TYR A 49 5.02 1.12 -6.68
C TYR A 49 3.58 1.57 -6.75
N PHE A 50 3.38 2.79 -7.21
CA PHE A 50 2.08 3.36 -7.53
C PHE A 50 2.20 4.35 -8.70
N HIS A 51 1.07 4.70 -9.31
CA HIS A 51 1.03 5.68 -10.39
C HIS A 51 0.32 6.98 -9.99
N SER A 52 0.60 8.03 -10.72
CA SER A 52 -0.04 9.35 -10.56
C SER A 52 -0.15 10.08 -11.89
N ALA A 53 -0.78 11.25 -11.91
CA ALA A 53 -0.50 12.25 -12.92
C ALA A 53 0.95 12.75 -12.78
N GLN A 54 1.46 13.49 -13.75
CA GLN A 54 2.82 14.08 -13.69
C GLN A 54 2.89 15.40 -12.90
N SER A 55 1.76 15.96 -12.53
CA SER A 55 1.64 17.19 -11.76
C SER A 55 0.50 17.10 -10.75
N GLY A 56 0.43 18.07 -9.86
CA GLY A 56 -0.55 18.18 -8.80
C GLY A 56 0.05 17.99 -7.42
N GLU A 57 -0.72 18.31 -6.40
CA GLU A 57 -0.29 18.41 -5.01
C GLU A 57 0.48 17.16 -4.52
N LYS A 58 -0.02 15.97 -4.81
CA LYS A 58 0.67 14.70 -4.48
C LYS A 58 2.10 14.65 -5.03
N VAL A 59 2.29 15.06 -6.28
CA VAL A 59 3.60 15.05 -6.96
C VAL A 59 4.52 16.10 -6.36
N GLU A 60 4.00 17.27 -6.05
CA GLU A 60 4.75 18.36 -5.40
C GLU A 60 5.20 17.96 -3.99
N CYS A 61 4.32 17.31 -3.21
CA CYS A 61 4.66 16.75 -1.90
C CYS A 61 5.80 15.74 -2.00
N LEU A 62 5.69 14.77 -2.92
CA LEU A 62 6.69 13.72 -3.13
C LEU A 62 8.06 14.27 -3.54
N ARG A 63 8.09 15.28 -4.41
CA ARG A 63 9.35 15.91 -4.84
C ARG A 63 10.00 16.74 -3.74
N ARG A 64 9.19 17.37 -2.90
CA ARG A 64 9.67 18.21 -1.78
C ARG A 64 10.07 17.39 -0.56
N HIS A 65 9.24 16.41 -0.20
CA HIS A 65 9.37 15.55 0.98
C HIS A 65 9.22 14.08 0.58
N PRO A 66 10.29 13.46 0.08
CA PRO A 66 10.22 12.08 -0.44
C PRO A 66 10.00 11.02 0.66
N ARG A 67 10.16 11.38 1.94
CA ARG A 67 9.90 10.46 3.04
C ARG A 67 8.41 10.30 3.25
N VAL A 68 7.93 9.05 3.11
CA VAL A 68 6.49 8.75 3.10
C VAL A 68 6.13 7.63 4.08
N SER A 69 4.85 7.56 4.40
CA SER A 69 4.25 6.44 5.13
C SER A 69 3.06 5.89 4.33
N LEU A 70 3.01 4.57 4.16
CA LEU A 70 1.93 3.90 3.45
C LEU A 70 1.15 3.03 4.44
N CYS A 71 -0.15 3.26 4.57
CA CYS A 71 -1.04 2.45 5.39
C CYS A 71 -1.82 1.49 4.50
N CYS A 72 -1.58 0.19 4.69
CA CYS A 72 -2.30 -0.90 4.04
C CYS A 72 -3.30 -1.52 5.03
N ILE A 73 -4.53 -1.73 4.57
CA ILE A 73 -5.58 -2.38 5.34
C ILE A 73 -5.92 -3.69 4.65
N GLY A 74 -5.81 -4.80 5.40
CA GLY A 74 -6.21 -6.13 4.95
C GLY A 74 -7.66 -6.43 5.33
N ASP A 75 -7.92 -7.67 5.73
CA ASP A 75 -9.27 -8.12 6.05
C ASP A 75 -9.81 -7.40 7.28
N THR A 76 -11.10 -7.11 7.24
CA THR A 76 -11.84 -6.53 8.36
C THR A 76 -13.15 -7.29 8.56
N ASN A 77 -13.52 -7.53 9.84
CA ASN A 77 -14.79 -8.11 10.20
C ASN A 77 -15.38 -7.35 11.38
N ARG A 78 -16.58 -6.78 11.21
CA ARG A 78 -17.26 -5.96 12.22
C ARG A 78 -18.23 -6.81 13.03
N GLY A 79 -18.29 -6.55 14.34
CA GLY A 79 -19.21 -7.22 15.24
C GLY A 79 -18.93 -8.70 15.44
N ALA A 80 -17.65 -9.12 15.33
CA ALA A 80 -17.24 -10.48 15.60
C ALA A 80 -17.80 -10.96 16.95
N PHE A 81 -18.43 -12.13 16.96
CA PHE A 81 -19.07 -12.73 18.15
C PHE A 81 -20.11 -11.85 18.87
N GLY A 82 -20.80 -10.93 18.13
CA GLY A 82 -21.80 -10.04 18.71
C GLY A 82 -21.24 -8.94 19.62
N ASN A 83 -19.93 -8.76 19.66
CA ASN A 83 -19.26 -7.75 20.46
C ASN A 83 -19.08 -6.42 19.69
N PHE A 84 -18.99 -5.30 20.43
CA PHE A 84 -18.61 -3.99 19.88
C PHE A 84 -17.11 -3.96 19.52
N THR A 85 -16.72 -4.82 18.59
CA THR A 85 -15.32 -4.97 18.18
C THR A 85 -15.20 -5.15 16.67
N THR A 86 -14.03 -4.84 16.14
CA THR A 86 -13.67 -5.09 14.75
C THR A 86 -12.41 -5.93 14.72
N GLU A 87 -12.46 -7.04 14.02
CA GLU A 87 -11.25 -7.74 13.57
C GLU A 87 -10.64 -6.94 12.43
N TYR A 88 -9.34 -6.89 12.38
CA TYR A 88 -8.62 -6.16 11.33
C TYR A 88 -7.21 -6.67 11.13
N GLU A 89 -6.70 -6.40 9.95
CA GLU A 89 -5.30 -6.54 9.58
C GLU A 89 -4.82 -5.21 9.04
N SER A 90 -3.62 -4.81 9.41
CA SER A 90 -3.01 -3.58 8.90
C SER A 90 -1.50 -3.66 8.85
N ALA A 91 -0.91 -2.99 7.87
CA ALA A 91 0.53 -2.79 7.78
C ALA A 91 0.82 -1.31 7.56
N ILE A 92 1.87 -0.81 8.22
CA ILE A 92 2.42 0.53 8.00
C ILE A 92 3.83 0.37 7.48
N LEU A 93 4.04 0.81 6.25
CA LEU A 93 5.33 0.87 5.59
C LEU A 93 5.86 2.30 5.67
N ARG A 94 7.16 2.46 5.85
CA ARG A 94 7.83 3.76 5.77
C ARG A 94 9.06 3.63 4.90
N GLY A 95 9.33 4.65 4.09
CA GLY A 95 10.47 4.64 3.18
C GLY A 95 10.61 5.95 2.42
N GLN A 96 11.41 5.89 1.38
CA GLN A 96 11.71 7.00 0.48
C GLN A 96 11.03 6.76 -0.87
N ALA A 97 10.29 7.76 -1.34
CA ALA A 97 9.67 7.74 -2.66
C ALA A 97 10.59 8.38 -3.69
N ALA A 98 10.73 7.74 -4.86
CA ALA A 98 11.45 8.27 -6.00
C ALA A 98 10.63 8.08 -7.28
N GLU A 99 10.71 9.04 -8.19
CA GLU A 99 10.06 8.94 -9.49
C GLU A 99 10.81 7.94 -10.39
N VAL A 100 10.08 7.02 -11.00
CA VAL A 100 10.62 6.10 -12.02
C VAL A 100 10.66 6.86 -13.34
N THR A 101 11.86 7.22 -13.79
CA THR A 101 12.06 8.06 -14.98
C THR A 101 12.34 7.27 -16.25
N ASP A 102 12.89 6.05 -16.13
CA ASP A 102 13.15 5.18 -17.28
C ASP A 102 11.83 4.73 -17.93
N PRO A 103 11.63 4.97 -19.24
CA PRO A 103 10.37 4.66 -19.91
C PRO A 103 10.04 3.17 -19.96
N GLU A 104 11.03 2.30 -20.09
CA GLU A 104 10.80 0.84 -20.15
C GLU A 104 10.40 0.32 -18.79
N GLU A 105 11.10 0.74 -17.73
CA GLU A 105 10.76 0.39 -16.37
C GLU A 105 9.38 0.93 -15.96
N LYS A 106 9.09 2.16 -16.33
CA LYS A 106 7.78 2.78 -16.11
C LYS A 106 6.65 1.98 -16.76
N GLN A 107 6.84 1.55 -18.01
CA GLN A 107 5.85 0.71 -18.71
C GLN A 107 5.71 -0.66 -18.04
N ARG A 108 6.83 -1.26 -17.60
CA ARG A 108 6.84 -2.53 -16.86
C ARG A 108 6.03 -2.44 -15.57
N ILE A 109 6.25 -1.40 -14.76
CA ILE A 109 5.53 -1.20 -13.51
C ILE A 109 4.04 -0.92 -13.74
N LEU A 110 3.69 -0.12 -14.74
CA LEU A 110 2.29 0.11 -15.11
C LEU A 110 1.60 -1.19 -15.52
N ARG A 111 2.33 -2.08 -16.19
CA ARG A 111 1.81 -3.41 -16.52
C ARG A 111 1.50 -4.23 -15.28
N LEU A 112 2.41 -4.28 -14.30
CA LEU A 112 2.19 -4.99 -13.02
C LEU A 112 0.99 -4.43 -12.24
N LEU A 113 0.82 -3.10 -12.23
CA LEU A 113 -0.35 -2.47 -11.63
C LEU A 113 -1.65 -2.89 -12.32
N CYS A 114 -1.67 -2.93 -13.67
CA CYS A 114 -2.83 -3.36 -14.43
C CYS A 114 -3.11 -4.86 -14.25
N GLU A 115 -2.09 -5.71 -14.25
CA GLU A 115 -2.22 -7.15 -14.00
C GLU A 115 -2.82 -7.44 -12.63
N ARG A 116 -2.49 -6.64 -11.63
CA ARG A 116 -3.04 -6.79 -10.28
C ARG A 116 -4.47 -6.26 -10.15
N HIS A 117 -4.76 -5.07 -10.69
CA HIS A 117 -5.98 -4.34 -10.38
C HIS A 117 -7.06 -4.40 -11.46
N THR A 118 -6.67 -4.70 -12.70
CA THR A 118 -7.58 -4.77 -13.87
C THR A 118 -7.16 -5.88 -14.83
N PRO A 119 -6.97 -7.14 -14.35
CA PRO A 119 -6.43 -8.23 -15.18
C PRO A 119 -7.31 -8.51 -16.41
N GLU A 120 -8.60 -8.26 -16.34
CA GLU A 120 -9.56 -8.45 -17.43
C GLU A 120 -9.35 -7.48 -18.60
N LEU A 121 -8.59 -6.40 -18.40
CA LEU A 121 -8.33 -5.38 -19.42
C LEU A 121 -6.95 -5.50 -20.10
N MET A 122 -6.17 -6.53 -19.77
CA MET A 122 -4.76 -6.66 -20.20
C MET A 122 -4.58 -6.76 -21.71
N GLU A 123 -5.57 -7.22 -22.45
CA GLU A 123 -5.53 -7.22 -23.92
C GLU A 123 -5.38 -5.81 -24.51
N LYS A 124 -5.88 -4.78 -23.81
CA LYS A 124 -5.82 -3.37 -24.22
C LYS A 124 -4.56 -2.66 -23.72
N PHE A 125 -3.76 -3.31 -22.86
CA PHE A 125 -2.67 -2.65 -22.14
C PHE A 125 -1.71 -1.89 -23.07
N LEU A 126 -1.20 -2.52 -24.13
CA LEU A 126 -0.22 -1.89 -25.02
C LEU A 126 -0.75 -0.64 -25.69
N SER A 127 -2.01 -0.66 -26.16
CA SER A 127 -2.63 0.49 -26.81
C SER A 127 -2.89 1.64 -25.84
N GLU A 128 -3.30 1.33 -24.60
CA GLU A 128 -3.54 2.34 -23.58
C GLU A 128 -2.22 2.92 -23.04
N ALA A 129 -1.21 2.07 -22.83
CA ALA A 129 0.13 2.51 -22.42
C ALA A 129 0.74 3.48 -23.46
N ALA A 130 0.68 3.16 -24.74
CA ALA A 130 1.18 4.04 -25.80
C ALA A 130 0.53 5.44 -25.77
N ARG A 131 -0.75 5.53 -25.39
CA ARG A 131 -1.47 6.81 -25.31
C ARG A 131 -1.24 7.58 -24.00
N SER A 132 -0.94 6.89 -22.91
CA SER A 132 -0.94 7.48 -21.57
C SER A 132 0.44 7.60 -20.91
N LEU A 133 1.45 6.85 -21.38
CA LEU A 133 2.79 6.78 -20.76
C LEU A 133 3.42 8.17 -20.58
N GLY A 134 3.26 9.06 -21.57
CA GLY A 134 3.82 10.41 -21.55
C GLY A 134 3.20 11.35 -20.50
N ARG A 135 2.00 11.04 -19.98
CA ARG A 135 1.27 11.85 -18.99
C ARG A 135 1.07 11.16 -17.64
N THR A 136 1.55 9.93 -17.50
CA THR A 136 1.47 9.15 -16.26
C THR A 136 2.80 9.21 -15.52
N GLY A 137 2.80 9.55 -14.25
CA GLY A 137 3.92 9.40 -13.32
C GLY A 137 3.91 8.00 -12.70
N VAL A 138 5.08 7.43 -12.47
CA VAL A 138 5.25 6.20 -11.69
C VAL A 138 6.26 6.46 -10.58
N TRP A 139 5.94 5.99 -9.39
CA TRP A 139 6.73 6.20 -8.18
C TRP A 139 7.10 4.86 -7.55
N CYS A 140 8.33 4.77 -7.07
CA CYS A 140 8.85 3.67 -6.28
C CYS A 140 9.03 4.14 -4.83
N ILE A 141 8.51 3.40 -3.85
CA ILE A 141 8.85 3.56 -2.43
C ILE A 141 9.83 2.46 -2.07
N GLU A 142 11.08 2.81 -1.78
CA GLU A 142 12.03 1.90 -1.14
C GLU A 142 11.65 1.80 0.34
N THR A 143 11.10 0.65 0.74
CA THR A 143 10.62 0.44 2.11
C THR A 143 11.79 0.18 3.05
N GLU A 144 11.93 1.03 4.06
CA GLU A 144 12.94 0.93 5.10
C GLU A 144 12.44 0.16 6.33
N THR A 145 11.16 0.33 6.65
CA THR A 145 10.52 -0.33 7.79
C THR A 145 9.09 -0.72 7.50
N ILE A 146 8.69 -1.87 8.00
CA ILE A 146 7.31 -2.32 7.99
C ILE A 146 6.90 -2.77 9.39
N THR A 147 5.69 -2.41 9.80
CA THR A 147 5.07 -2.89 11.03
C THR A 147 3.67 -3.36 10.75
N ALA A 148 3.26 -4.49 11.30
CA ALA A 148 1.95 -5.05 11.04
C ALA A 148 1.22 -5.39 12.34
N LYS A 149 -0.11 -5.38 12.25
CA LYS A 149 -1.02 -5.72 13.35
C LYS A 149 -2.17 -6.57 12.84
N ARG A 150 -2.58 -7.49 13.71
CA ARG A 150 -3.81 -8.26 13.55
C ARG A 150 -4.60 -8.24 14.86
N LYS A 151 -5.92 -8.07 14.75
CA LYS A 151 -6.88 -8.44 15.77
C LYS A 151 -7.82 -9.45 15.15
N ARG A 152 -7.84 -10.66 15.70
CA ARG A 152 -8.67 -11.76 15.23
C ARG A 152 -9.06 -12.65 16.41
N TYR A 153 -10.17 -13.36 16.28
CA TYR A 153 -10.64 -14.34 17.25
C TYR A 153 -10.67 -15.71 16.61
N ASP A 154 -10.49 -16.75 17.43
CA ASP A 154 -10.72 -18.14 17.02
C ASP A 154 -12.22 -18.46 17.01
N SER A 155 -12.56 -19.71 16.64
CA SER A 155 -13.94 -20.19 16.61
C SER A 155 -14.62 -20.22 17.98
N ALA A 156 -13.86 -20.24 19.06
CA ALA A 156 -14.35 -20.18 20.44
C ALA A 156 -14.51 -18.74 20.98
N GLY A 157 -14.19 -17.73 20.17
CA GLY A 157 -14.27 -16.31 20.56
C GLY A 157 -13.09 -15.82 21.42
N VAL A 158 -11.97 -16.53 21.42
CA VAL A 158 -10.75 -16.12 22.12
C VAL A 158 -9.86 -15.30 21.20
N GLU A 159 -9.42 -14.11 21.62
CA GLU A 159 -8.54 -13.26 20.81
C GLU A 159 -7.19 -13.94 20.56
N LEU A 160 -6.87 -14.11 19.26
CA LEU A 160 -5.58 -14.62 18.79
C LEU A 160 -4.52 -13.53 18.93
N LYS A 161 -3.71 -13.61 19.98
CA LYS A 161 -2.60 -12.70 20.23
C LYS A 161 -1.31 -13.21 19.60
N TYR A 162 -0.28 -12.40 19.68
CA TYR A 162 1.06 -12.68 19.14
C TYR A 162 1.46 -14.15 19.29
N GLN A 163 1.91 -14.78 18.19
CA GLN A 163 2.35 -16.18 18.09
C GLN A 163 1.29 -17.27 18.38
N ARG A 164 0.01 -16.95 18.46
CA ARG A 164 -1.04 -17.95 18.40
C ARG A 164 -1.50 -18.10 16.96
N GLU A 165 -1.17 -19.20 16.35
CA GLU A 165 -1.77 -19.68 15.10
C GLU A 165 -3.13 -20.32 15.41
N GLU A 166 -4.01 -20.36 14.41
CA GLU A 166 -5.32 -21.05 14.50
C GLU A 166 -5.16 -22.54 14.65
#